data_e6983237e16d088581d70ed12883ac61
#
_entry.id   e6983237e16d088581d70ed12883ac61
#
_cell.length_a   1.000
_cell.length_b   1.000
_cell.length_c   1.000
_cell.angle_alpha   90.00
_cell.angle_beta   90.00
_cell.angle_gamma   90.00
#
_symmetry.space_group_name_H-M   'P 1'
#
loop_
_entity.id
_entity.type
_entity.pdbx_description
1 polymer ?
#
loop_
_entity_poly.entity_id
_entity_poly.type
_entity_poly.pdbx_seq_one_letter_code
_entity_poly.pdbx_strand_id
1 'polypeptide(L)'
;MCNNAVDLALDLQSMDMELLEVEEKLQALTLKEEERDKKLETMVLCAACSKPPVSLPIFNCPTGHLVCSSCYRGPSSWCPVCKSKMGRTVSLLAQALITSLKFSCKNQGCGAKMAVEEVDDHEANCASRMISCPVGRCAIRVQVTSLTHSVGTAVAVDS
;
A
#
# COMPACT_ATOMS: atom_id res chain seq x y z
N MET A 1 -42.86 -42.88 8.44
CA MET A 1 -41.40 -42.87 8.19
C MET A 1 -40.96 -41.70 7.24
N CYS A 2 -41.62 -40.52 7.26
CA CYS A 2 -41.26 -39.36 6.39
C CYS A 2 -40.71 -38.15 7.16
N ASN A 3 -40.55 -38.18 8.48
CA ASN A 3 -40.12 -37.00 9.26
C ASN A 3 -38.59 -36.76 9.22
N ASN A 4 -37.78 -37.78 9.01
CA ASN A 4 -36.31 -37.61 9.04
C ASN A 4 -35.73 -36.76 7.91
N ALA A 5 -36.36 -36.73 6.72
CA ALA A 5 -35.81 -35.94 5.60
C ALA A 5 -36.08 -34.44 5.71
N VAL A 6 -37.20 -34.07 6.33
CA VAL A 6 -37.60 -32.68 6.56
C VAL A 6 -36.76 -32.07 7.70
N ASP A 7 -36.52 -32.81 8.77
CA ASP A 7 -35.66 -32.37 9.89
C ASP A 7 -34.21 -32.18 9.41
N LEU A 8 -33.68 -33.11 8.60
CA LEU A 8 -32.33 -32.96 8.04
C LEU A 8 -32.20 -31.75 7.11
N ALA A 9 -33.25 -31.44 6.35
CA ALA A 9 -33.24 -30.28 5.47
C ALA A 9 -33.31 -28.95 6.23
N LEU A 10 -34.02 -28.90 7.34
CA LEU A 10 -34.06 -27.74 8.23
C LEU A 10 -32.73 -27.51 8.95
N ASP A 11 -32.09 -28.60 9.41
CA ASP A 11 -30.77 -28.53 10.02
C ASP A 11 -29.69 -28.02 9.03
N LEU A 12 -29.71 -28.45 7.78
CA LEU A 12 -28.81 -27.98 6.74
C LEU A 12 -29.03 -26.49 6.44
N GLN A 13 -30.27 -26.02 6.34
CA GLN A 13 -30.58 -24.61 6.13
C GLN A 13 -30.13 -23.73 7.31
N SER A 14 -30.26 -24.25 8.55
CA SER A 14 -29.76 -23.53 9.73
C SER A 14 -28.25 -23.42 9.73
N MET A 15 -27.53 -24.47 9.35
CA MET A 15 -26.07 -24.46 9.23
C MET A 15 -25.58 -23.51 8.15
N ASP A 16 -26.27 -23.43 7.00
CA ASP A 16 -25.95 -22.51 5.93
C ASP A 16 -26.11 -21.04 6.36
N MET A 17 -27.14 -20.73 7.15
CA MET A 17 -27.34 -19.39 7.72
C MET A 17 -26.25 -19.02 8.74
N GLU A 18 -25.86 -19.95 9.60
CA GLU A 18 -24.76 -19.73 10.57
C GLU A 18 -23.43 -19.49 9.86
N LEU A 19 -23.15 -20.21 8.77
CA LEU A 19 -21.96 -20.01 7.95
C LEU A 19 -21.94 -18.61 7.31
N LEU A 20 -23.04 -18.14 6.75
CA LEU A 20 -23.15 -16.80 6.20
C LEU A 20 -22.90 -15.71 7.23
N GLU A 21 -23.43 -15.85 8.45
CA GLU A 21 -23.16 -14.89 9.53
C GLU A 21 -21.69 -14.87 9.95
N VAL A 22 -21.01 -16.02 9.94
CA VAL A 22 -19.58 -16.11 10.26
C VAL A 22 -18.75 -15.45 9.15
N GLU A 23 -19.09 -15.67 7.88
CA GLU A 23 -18.43 -15.05 6.74
C GLU A 23 -18.57 -13.53 6.77
N GLU A 24 -19.76 -13.00 7.05
CA GLU A 24 -19.98 -11.54 7.18
C GLU A 24 -19.15 -10.94 8.34
N LYS A 25 -19.11 -11.62 9.48
CA LYS A 25 -18.29 -11.18 10.61
C LYS A 25 -16.80 -11.21 10.31
N LEU A 26 -16.34 -12.22 9.58
CA LEU A 26 -14.94 -12.34 9.16
C LEU A 26 -14.58 -11.22 8.18
N GLN A 27 -15.43 -10.95 7.20
CA GLN A 27 -15.23 -9.84 6.25
C GLN A 27 -15.19 -8.48 6.97
N ALA A 28 -16.08 -8.25 7.94
CA ALA A 28 -16.08 -7.02 8.72
C ALA A 28 -14.81 -6.84 9.57
N LEU A 29 -14.23 -7.93 10.08
CA LEU A 29 -12.97 -7.89 10.82
C LEU A 29 -11.79 -7.60 9.90
N THR A 30 -11.73 -8.23 8.74
CA THR A 30 -10.65 -8.00 7.76
C THR A 30 -10.64 -6.55 7.26
N LEU A 31 -11.81 -5.95 6.99
CA LEU A 31 -11.92 -4.54 6.61
C LEU A 31 -11.41 -3.60 7.72
N LYS A 32 -11.74 -3.87 8.98
CA LYS A 32 -11.25 -3.07 10.11
C LYS A 32 -9.73 -3.18 10.28
N GLU A 33 -9.16 -4.35 10.05
CA GLU A 33 -7.70 -4.55 10.08
C GLU A 33 -7.02 -3.78 8.95
N GLU A 34 -7.56 -3.81 7.74
CA GLU A 34 -7.02 -3.07 6.61
C GLU A 34 -7.07 -1.55 6.82
N GLU A 35 -8.15 -1.02 7.39
CA GLU A 35 -8.26 0.40 7.73
C GLU A 35 -7.24 0.81 8.79
N ARG A 36 -7.04 -0.03 9.80
CA ARG A 36 -6.02 0.19 10.84
C ARG A 36 -4.62 0.21 10.26
N ASP A 37 -4.29 -0.77 9.43
CA ASP A 37 -2.97 -0.89 8.81
C ASP A 37 -2.70 0.30 7.90
N LYS A 38 -3.66 0.71 7.07
CA LYS A 38 -3.57 1.89 6.23
C LYS A 38 -3.36 3.18 7.03
N LYS A 39 -4.02 3.30 8.17
CA LYS A 39 -3.79 4.43 9.09
C LYS A 39 -2.37 4.43 9.65
N LEU A 40 -1.86 3.28 10.07
CA LEU A 40 -0.48 3.14 10.55
C LEU A 40 0.53 3.43 9.44
N GLU A 41 0.33 2.93 8.23
CA GLU A 41 1.16 3.25 7.07
C GLU A 41 1.30 4.77 6.89
N THR A 42 0.20 5.51 6.95
CA THR A 42 0.22 6.97 6.78
C THR A 42 0.95 7.71 7.91
N MET A 43 0.89 7.19 9.13
CA MET A 43 1.53 7.80 10.29
C MET A 43 3.06 7.66 10.29
N VAL A 44 3.60 6.66 9.61
CA VAL A 44 5.05 6.40 9.56
C VAL A 44 5.72 6.95 8.30
N LEU A 45 4.99 7.66 7.44
CA LEU A 45 5.57 8.27 6.25
C LEU A 45 6.56 9.39 6.58
N CYS A 46 7.56 9.53 5.74
CA CYS A 46 8.49 10.65 5.82
C CYS A 46 7.79 11.98 5.56
N ALA A 47 7.89 12.92 6.48
CA ALA A 47 7.26 14.24 6.38
C ALA A 47 7.81 15.11 5.22
N ALA A 48 8.96 14.75 4.65
CA ALA A 48 9.59 15.50 3.57
C ALA A 48 9.26 14.96 2.18
N CYS A 49 9.24 13.62 2.00
CA CYS A 49 9.00 13.01 0.68
C CYS A 49 7.69 12.23 0.60
N SER A 50 6.95 12.13 1.71
CA SER A 50 5.67 11.41 1.82
C SER A 50 5.75 9.94 1.40
N LYS A 51 6.94 9.34 1.47
CA LYS A 51 7.18 7.93 1.19
C LYS A 51 7.47 7.16 2.46
N PRO A 52 7.26 5.83 2.47
CA PRO A 52 7.79 4.97 3.51
C PRO A 52 9.31 5.14 3.60
N PRO A 53 9.88 5.27 4.81
CA PRO A 53 11.33 5.39 4.98
C PRO A 53 12.00 4.03 4.80
N VAL A 54 12.48 3.74 3.60
CA VAL A 54 13.14 2.47 3.22
C VAL A 54 14.46 2.26 3.95
N SER A 55 15.20 3.35 4.24
CA SER A 55 16.53 3.26 4.84
C SER A 55 16.57 3.83 6.26
N LEU A 56 17.27 3.13 7.14
CA LEU A 56 17.55 3.53 8.52
C LEU A 56 18.82 4.42 8.59
N PRO A 57 18.96 5.26 9.61
CA PRO A 57 18.03 5.53 10.70
C PRO A 57 16.89 6.49 10.30
N ILE A 58 15.78 6.45 11.06
CA ILE A 58 14.67 7.39 10.91
C ILE A 58 14.79 8.46 12.00
N PHE A 59 14.78 9.69 11.58
CA PHE A 59 14.91 10.84 12.49
C PHE A 59 13.53 11.42 12.81
N ASN A 60 13.40 12.02 13.99
CA ASN A 60 12.21 12.78 14.36
C ASN A 60 12.56 14.17 14.85
N CYS A 61 11.67 15.11 14.61
CA CYS A 61 11.74 16.43 15.22
C CYS A 61 11.20 16.38 16.67
N PRO A 62 11.39 17.43 17.47
CA PRO A 62 10.88 17.48 18.85
C PRO A 62 9.37 17.28 18.98
N THR A 63 8.60 17.59 17.94
CA THR A 63 7.15 17.38 17.89
C THR A 63 6.73 16.01 17.34
N GLY A 64 7.68 15.15 16.97
CA GLY A 64 7.41 13.76 16.57
C GLY A 64 7.28 13.51 15.06
N HIS A 65 7.40 14.52 14.18
CA HIS A 65 7.34 14.28 12.73
C HIS A 65 8.57 13.49 12.26
N LEU A 66 8.35 12.46 11.46
CA LEU A 66 9.38 11.55 11.00
C LEU A 66 10.02 12.05 9.69
N VAL A 67 11.34 11.89 9.60
CA VAL A 67 12.12 12.21 8.40
C VAL A 67 13.07 11.05 8.10
N CYS A 68 13.01 10.49 6.89
CA CYS A 68 13.90 9.40 6.49
C CYS A 68 15.35 9.88 6.36
N SER A 69 16.30 8.93 6.41
CA SER A 69 17.73 9.22 6.30
C SER A 69 18.09 9.97 5.01
N SER A 70 17.44 9.66 3.88
CA SER A 70 17.67 10.32 2.59
C SER A 70 17.22 11.80 2.59
N CYS A 71 16.20 12.16 3.36
CA CYS A 71 15.69 13.53 3.46
C CYS A 71 16.31 14.32 4.61
N TYR A 72 16.95 13.66 5.57
CA TYR A 72 17.57 14.32 6.72
C TYR A 72 18.81 15.10 6.31
N ARG A 73 18.80 16.40 6.52
CA ARG A 73 19.88 17.32 6.14
C ARG A 73 20.81 17.71 7.29
N GLY A 74 20.72 16.96 8.38
CA GLY A 74 21.54 17.20 9.58
C GLY A 74 20.79 17.92 10.71
N PRO A 75 21.42 18.05 11.89
CA PRO A 75 20.76 18.55 13.10
C PRO A 75 20.40 20.02 13.05
N SER A 76 20.91 20.76 12.09
CA SER A 76 20.61 22.20 11.91
C SER A 76 19.50 22.45 10.87
N SER A 77 18.98 21.40 10.25
CA SER A 77 17.86 21.52 9.32
C SER A 77 16.53 21.73 10.04
N TRP A 78 15.50 22.10 9.29
CA TRP A 78 14.17 22.39 9.83
C TRP A 78 13.18 21.32 9.41
N CYS A 79 12.27 20.96 10.32
CA CYS A 79 11.18 20.07 10.01
C CYS A 79 10.29 20.70 8.93
N PRO A 80 9.95 19.99 7.84
CA PRO A 80 9.13 20.55 6.77
C PRO A 80 7.71 20.88 7.23
N VAL A 81 7.20 20.20 8.26
CA VAL A 81 5.83 20.38 8.79
C VAL A 81 5.76 21.48 9.82
N CYS A 82 6.44 21.32 10.95
CA CYS A 82 6.29 22.23 12.11
C CYS A 82 7.38 23.31 12.17
N LYS A 83 8.34 23.32 11.26
CA LYS A 83 9.45 24.28 11.23
C LYS A 83 10.32 24.31 12.48
N SER A 84 10.20 23.30 13.35
CA SER A 84 11.13 23.15 14.47
C SER A 84 12.50 22.66 13.98
N LYS A 85 13.53 22.99 14.73
CA LYS A 85 14.90 22.57 14.41
C LYS A 85 15.01 21.05 14.60
N MET A 86 15.56 20.37 13.60
CA MET A 86 15.82 18.93 13.68
C MET A 86 16.98 18.68 14.65
N GLY A 87 16.86 17.64 15.45
CA GLY A 87 17.96 17.13 16.26
C GLY A 87 18.68 15.97 15.59
N ARG A 88 19.43 15.21 16.38
CA ARG A 88 19.98 13.90 16.01
C ARG A 88 19.14 12.75 16.59
N THR A 89 17.91 13.06 16.99
CA THR A 89 17.04 12.08 17.64
C THR A 89 16.54 11.06 16.62
N VAL A 90 16.81 9.79 16.91
CA VAL A 90 16.35 8.64 16.11
C VAL A 90 15.09 8.07 16.74
N SER A 91 14.08 7.82 15.95
CA SER A 91 12.83 7.21 16.41
C SER A 91 12.91 5.69 16.33
N LEU A 92 13.30 5.04 17.43
CA LEU A 92 13.37 3.58 17.51
C LEU A 92 11.98 2.94 17.36
N LEU A 93 10.95 3.60 17.92
CA LEU A 93 9.56 3.12 17.78
C LEU A 93 9.12 3.13 16.31
N ALA A 94 9.39 4.23 15.59
CA ALA A 94 9.05 4.30 14.17
C ALA A 94 9.81 3.23 13.36
N GLN A 95 11.08 2.98 13.67
CA GLN A 95 11.86 1.93 13.01
C GLN A 95 11.24 0.54 13.25
N ALA A 96 10.89 0.22 14.50
CA ALA A 96 10.25 -1.06 14.81
C ALA A 96 8.88 -1.23 14.12
N LEU A 97 8.07 -0.17 14.07
CA LEU A 97 6.78 -0.19 13.37
C LEU A 97 6.96 -0.41 11.87
N ILE A 98 7.86 0.33 11.24
CA ILE A 98 8.07 0.27 9.79
C ILE A 98 8.54 -1.11 9.34
N THR A 99 9.40 -1.78 10.10
CA THR A 99 9.85 -3.14 9.77
C THR A 99 8.76 -4.21 9.96
N SER A 100 7.74 -3.93 10.75
CA SER A 100 6.61 -4.85 10.98
C SER A 100 5.41 -4.61 10.06
N LEU A 101 5.31 -3.42 9.46
CA LEU A 101 4.21 -3.06 8.56
C LEU A 101 4.42 -3.58 7.14
N LYS A 102 3.30 -3.83 6.45
CA LYS A 102 3.25 -4.06 5.01
C LYS A 102 2.73 -2.80 4.34
N PHE A 103 3.46 -2.31 3.36
CA PHE A 103 3.13 -1.10 2.62
C PHE A 103 2.45 -1.42 1.31
N SER A 104 1.41 -0.68 1.02
CA SER A 104 0.65 -0.83 -0.21
C SER A 104 1.33 -0.08 -1.36
N CYS A 105 1.38 -0.70 -2.55
CA CYS A 105 1.90 -0.03 -3.73
C CYS A 105 1.07 1.22 -4.06
N LYS A 106 1.74 2.35 -4.33
CA LYS A 106 1.08 3.63 -4.68
C LYS A 106 0.40 3.62 -6.06
N ASN A 107 0.77 2.67 -6.92
CA ASN A 107 0.22 2.61 -8.28
C ASN A 107 -1.18 2.01 -8.24
N GLN A 108 -2.16 2.77 -8.74
CA GLN A 108 -3.55 2.35 -8.77
C GLN A 108 -3.71 1.04 -9.55
N GLY A 109 -4.51 0.12 -9.01
CA GLY A 109 -4.78 -1.19 -9.61
C GLY A 109 -3.70 -2.25 -9.36
N CYS A 110 -2.61 -1.92 -8.64
CA CYS A 110 -1.60 -2.92 -8.28
C CYS A 110 -2.05 -3.83 -7.13
N GLY A 111 -2.57 -3.26 -6.03
CA GLY A 111 -3.03 -4.00 -4.85
C GLY A 111 -1.94 -4.75 -4.08
N ALA A 112 -0.68 -4.76 -4.53
CA ALA A 112 0.41 -5.46 -3.86
C ALA A 112 0.77 -4.80 -2.52
N LYS A 113 0.95 -5.63 -1.48
CA LYS A 113 1.46 -5.24 -0.16
C LYS A 113 2.80 -5.91 0.07
N MET A 114 3.79 -5.17 0.53
CA MET A 114 5.18 -5.63 0.65
C MET A 114 5.89 -5.03 1.85
N ALA A 115 7.03 -5.61 2.23
CA ALA A 115 7.90 -5.04 3.25
C ALA A 115 8.50 -3.70 2.76
N VAL A 116 8.92 -2.86 3.70
CA VAL A 116 9.42 -1.52 3.38
C VAL A 116 10.64 -1.55 2.46
N GLU A 117 11.48 -2.55 2.59
CA GLU A 117 12.70 -2.74 1.79
C GLU A 117 12.41 -3.02 0.31
N GLU A 118 11.24 -3.60 0.02
CA GLU A 118 10.82 -4.00 -1.33
C GLU A 118 10.08 -2.89 -2.07
N VAL A 119 9.66 -1.81 -1.38
CA VAL A 119 8.77 -0.77 -1.93
C VAL A 119 9.40 -0.07 -3.13
N ASP A 120 10.65 0.39 -3.02
CA ASP A 120 11.30 1.15 -4.10
C ASP A 120 11.54 0.28 -5.33
N ASP A 121 12.00 -0.96 -5.14
CA ASP A 121 12.24 -1.93 -6.23
C ASP A 121 10.94 -2.34 -6.91
N HIS A 122 9.91 -2.62 -6.13
CA HIS A 122 8.59 -2.93 -6.68
C HIS A 122 8.02 -1.74 -7.46
N GLU A 123 8.04 -0.52 -6.90
CA GLU A 123 7.49 0.67 -7.55
C GLU A 123 8.20 0.98 -8.87
N ALA A 124 9.50 0.75 -8.95
CA ALA A 124 10.28 0.92 -10.17
C ALA A 124 9.88 -0.08 -11.28
N ASN A 125 9.48 -1.31 -10.89
CA ASN A 125 9.16 -2.41 -11.82
C ASN A 125 7.66 -2.74 -11.86
N CYS A 126 6.81 -2.01 -11.15
CA CYS A 126 5.38 -2.29 -11.06
C CYS A 126 4.71 -2.22 -12.44
N ALA A 127 3.98 -3.28 -12.78
CA ALA A 127 3.23 -3.36 -14.04
C ALA A 127 2.13 -2.28 -14.14
N SER A 128 1.58 -1.86 -13.00
CA SER A 128 0.54 -0.80 -12.93
C SER A 128 1.12 0.61 -12.87
N ARG A 129 2.45 0.78 -12.98
CA ARG A 129 3.05 2.12 -12.95
C ARG A 129 2.65 2.94 -14.16
N MET A 130 2.45 4.25 -13.92
CA MET A 130 2.15 5.21 -14.99
C MET A 130 3.45 5.72 -15.60
N ILE A 131 3.61 5.56 -16.90
CA ILE A 131 4.73 6.12 -17.68
C ILE A 131 4.22 7.14 -18.69
N SER A 132 5.09 8.05 -19.09
CA SER A 132 4.80 8.93 -20.22
C SER A 132 4.76 8.10 -21.50
N CYS A 133 3.83 8.40 -22.39
CA CYS A 133 3.76 7.74 -23.69
C CYS A 133 5.12 7.85 -24.42
N PRO A 134 5.71 6.75 -24.91
CA PRO A 134 7.00 6.78 -25.61
C PRO A 134 6.93 7.43 -27.00
N VAL A 135 5.72 7.67 -27.51
CA VAL A 135 5.55 8.34 -28.81
C VAL A 135 5.81 9.84 -28.63
N GLY A 136 6.85 10.35 -29.29
CA GLY A 136 7.24 11.75 -29.22
C GLY A 136 6.09 12.70 -29.56
N ARG A 137 5.87 13.73 -28.72
CA ARG A 137 4.75 14.70 -28.72
C ARG A 137 3.44 14.22 -28.08
N CYS A 138 3.37 13.00 -27.55
CA CYS A 138 2.20 12.54 -26.78
C CYS A 138 2.39 12.91 -25.30
N ALA A 139 1.51 13.77 -24.77
CA ALA A 139 1.55 14.18 -23.35
C ALA A 139 0.75 13.23 -22.42
N ILE A 140 0.24 12.13 -22.95
CA ILE A 140 -0.63 11.20 -22.19
C ILE A 140 0.24 10.28 -21.33
N ARG A 141 -0.18 10.08 -20.08
CA ARG A 141 0.38 9.03 -19.20
C ARG A 141 -0.44 7.76 -19.35
N VAL A 142 0.25 6.65 -19.51
CA VAL A 142 -0.37 5.32 -19.68
C VAL A 142 0.19 4.33 -18.68
N GLN A 143 -0.61 3.35 -18.28
CA GLN A 143 -0.09 2.24 -17.48
C GLN A 143 0.75 1.32 -18.36
N VAL A 144 1.81 0.74 -17.80
CA VAL A 144 2.70 -0.20 -18.51
C VAL A 144 1.91 -1.38 -19.08
N THR A 145 0.95 -1.91 -18.32
CA THR A 145 0.06 -3.00 -18.77
C THR A 145 -0.78 -2.63 -20.01
N SER A 146 -1.14 -1.36 -20.16
CA SER A 146 -1.92 -0.90 -21.32
C SER A 146 -1.11 -0.85 -22.62
N LEU A 147 0.22 -0.71 -22.51
CA LEU A 147 1.11 -0.68 -23.67
C LEU A 147 1.25 -2.06 -24.37
N THR A 148 1.24 -3.13 -23.58
CA THR A 148 1.33 -4.50 -24.14
C THR A 148 0.11 -4.87 -24.98
N HIS A 149 -1.07 -4.32 -24.69
CA HIS A 149 -2.27 -4.53 -25.49
C HIS A 149 -2.28 -3.70 -26.79
N SER A 150 -1.69 -2.52 -26.80
CA SER A 150 -1.69 -1.63 -27.99
C SER A 150 -0.64 -2.03 -29.03
N VAL A 151 0.45 -2.65 -28.61
CA VAL A 151 1.51 -3.12 -29.54
C VAL A 151 1.12 -4.42 -30.23
N GLY A 152 0.23 -5.21 -29.64
CA GLY A 152 -0.27 -6.45 -30.24
C GLY A 152 -1.31 -6.29 -31.36
N THR A 153 -1.89 -5.10 -31.52
CA THR A 153 -2.90 -4.81 -32.55
C THR A 153 -2.40 -3.94 -33.71
N ALA A 154 -1.17 -3.49 -33.67
CA ALA A 154 -0.59 -2.62 -34.71
C ALA A 154 0.23 -3.38 -35.79
N VAL A 155 0.16 -4.71 -35.84
CA VAL A 155 0.80 -5.52 -36.88
C VAL A 155 -0.27 -6.24 -37.68
N ALA A 156 -1.08 -5.52 -38.42
CA ALA A 156 -1.84 -6.02 -39.56
C ALA A 156 -2.50 -4.87 -40.33
N VAL A 157 -1.72 -4.02 -40.98
CA VAL A 157 -2.12 -3.38 -42.25
C VAL A 157 -0.86 -3.15 -43.06
N ASP A 158 -0.49 -4.17 -43.80
CA ASP A 158 0.30 -4.01 -44.98
C ASP A 158 -0.40 -4.75 -46.11
N SER A 159 -0.91 -4.04 -47.06
CA SER A 159 -0.98 -4.33 -48.50
C SER A 159 -1.65 -3.21 -49.25
#